data_c2237c3a8da7f40f57323f80c542802f
#
_entry.id   c2237c3a8da7f40f57323f80c542802f
#
_cell.length_a   1.000
_cell.length_b   1.000
_cell.length_c   1.000
_cell.angle_alpha   90.00
_cell.angle_beta   90.00
_cell.angle_gamma   90.00
#
_symmetry.space_group_name_H-M   'P 1'
#
loop_
_entity.id
_entity.type
_entity.pdbx_description
1 polymer ?
#
loop_
_entity_poly.entity_id
_entity_poly.type
_entity_poly.pdbx_seq_one_letter_code
_entity_poly.pdbx_strand_id
1 'polypeptide(L)'
;MNRNMTHHKNIGNDVFIEEWTMFKRPRLVSIGNHVAIDWGFYCTTALEIGDYVHISPHVSCIGGKDGKLIVKGFNNIMAGARIICGSDRFDDSGIGGVMIPEELRGKTIIGTVTMEEFSNLGTNSIILPNSILRKGVLLSAGSLLIGDTEEWGVYKGNPAVLTHKINGDKIIENGIKLGHKNG
;
A
#
# COMPACT_ATOMS: atom_id res chain seq x y z
N MET A 1 -14.81 20.71 -8.56
CA MET A 1 -15.19 19.28 -8.66
C MET A 1 -14.00 18.54 -9.29
N ASN A 2 -13.32 17.74 -8.53
CA ASN A 2 -12.03 17.13 -8.95
C ASN A 2 -12.27 16.13 -10.09
N ARG A 3 -11.65 16.31 -11.26
CA ARG A 3 -11.83 15.44 -12.45
C ARG A 3 -11.46 13.97 -12.21
N ASN A 4 -10.81 13.68 -11.10
CA ASN A 4 -10.37 12.33 -10.74
C ASN A 4 -11.45 11.44 -10.09
N MET A 5 -12.59 12.01 -9.65
CA MET A 5 -13.60 11.26 -8.90
C MET A 5 -14.63 10.49 -9.76
N THR A 6 -14.75 10.76 -11.05
CA THR A 6 -15.89 10.29 -11.85
C THR A 6 -15.79 8.86 -12.38
N HIS A 7 -14.69 8.14 -12.13
CA HIS A 7 -14.44 6.83 -12.74
C HIS A 7 -13.98 5.73 -11.77
N HIS A 8 -14.02 5.97 -10.46
CA HIS A 8 -13.69 4.95 -9.46
C HIS A 8 -14.79 3.90 -9.34
N LYS A 9 -14.41 2.68 -8.97
CA LYS A 9 -15.36 1.57 -8.79
C LYS A 9 -16.35 1.87 -7.66
N ASN A 10 -15.85 2.30 -6.52
CA ASN A 10 -16.63 2.77 -5.37
C ASN A 10 -15.81 3.80 -4.58
N ILE A 11 -16.48 4.82 -4.05
CA ILE A 11 -15.90 5.77 -3.08
C ILE A 11 -16.90 5.90 -1.93
N GLY A 12 -16.42 5.76 -0.71
CA GLY A 12 -17.18 5.91 0.53
C GLY A 12 -17.48 7.37 0.87
N ASN A 13 -17.88 7.58 2.10
CA ASN A 13 -18.17 8.92 2.67
C ASN A 13 -16.92 9.50 3.32
N ASP A 14 -16.87 10.84 3.45
CA ASP A 14 -15.79 11.58 4.10
C ASP A 14 -14.42 11.20 3.51
N VAL A 15 -14.31 11.30 2.18
CA VAL A 15 -13.10 10.99 1.41
C VAL A 15 -12.52 12.28 0.86
N PHE A 16 -11.27 12.55 1.23
CA PHE A 16 -10.48 13.66 0.75
C PHE A 16 -9.38 13.17 -0.19
N ILE A 17 -9.33 13.69 -1.41
CA ILE A 17 -8.31 13.37 -2.41
C ILE A 17 -7.76 14.69 -2.94
N GLU A 18 -6.48 14.95 -2.65
CA GLU A 18 -5.77 16.16 -3.08
C GLU A 18 -5.60 16.20 -4.60
N GLU A 19 -5.41 17.41 -5.11
CA GLU A 19 -4.98 17.63 -6.50
C GLU A 19 -3.65 16.89 -6.75
N TRP A 20 -3.38 16.58 -8.05
CA TRP A 20 -2.16 15.85 -8.48
C TRP A 20 -2.06 14.40 -7.95
N THR A 21 -3.12 13.87 -7.32
CA THR A 21 -3.27 12.42 -7.10
C THR A 21 -3.58 11.75 -8.44
N MET A 22 -2.82 10.69 -8.77
CA MET A 22 -2.97 10.01 -10.05
C MET A 22 -3.27 8.52 -9.89
N PHE A 23 -4.47 8.14 -10.31
CA PHE A 23 -4.84 6.74 -10.50
C PHE A 23 -4.81 6.41 -11.99
N LYS A 24 -3.85 5.59 -12.43
CA LYS A 24 -3.77 5.15 -13.84
C LYS A 24 -4.93 4.21 -14.23
N ARG A 25 -5.55 3.56 -13.26
CA ARG A 25 -6.65 2.60 -13.44
C ARG A 25 -7.80 2.87 -12.48
N PRO A 26 -8.48 4.02 -12.56
CA PRO A 26 -9.50 4.41 -11.57
C PRO A 26 -10.65 3.39 -11.44
N ARG A 27 -10.97 2.66 -12.51
CA ARG A 27 -11.99 1.59 -12.46
C ARG A 27 -11.61 0.38 -11.61
N LEU A 28 -10.34 0.24 -11.23
CA LEU A 28 -9.83 -0.81 -10.36
C LEU A 28 -9.56 -0.28 -8.93
N VAL A 29 -10.07 0.92 -8.60
CA VAL A 29 -9.86 1.56 -7.30
C VAL A 29 -11.17 1.61 -6.54
N SER A 30 -11.17 1.08 -5.32
CA SER A 30 -12.25 1.25 -4.34
C SER A 30 -11.69 1.86 -3.07
N ILE A 31 -12.43 2.80 -2.50
CA ILE A 31 -12.04 3.58 -1.33
C ILE A 31 -13.19 3.54 -0.33
N GLY A 32 -12.87 3.20 0.92
CA GLY A 32 -13.79 3.17 2.04
C GLY A 32 -14.12 4.56 2.58
N ASN A 33 -14.56 4.62 3.82
CA ASN A 33 -14.97 5.85 4.48
C ASN A 33 -13.81 6.47 5.29
N HIS A 34 -13.86 7.79 5.52
CA HIS A 34 -12.86 8.50 6.33
C HIS A 34 -11.44 8.31 5.81
N VAL A 35 -11.24 8.52 4.50
CA VAL A 35 -9.96 8.32 3.82
C VAL A 35 -9.41 9.65 3.34
N ALA A 36 -8.15 9.93 3.68
CA ALA A 36 -7.40 11.07 3.15
C ALA A 36 -6.26 10.59 2.26
N ILE A 37 -6.16 11.16 1.06
CA ILE A 37 -5.07 10.89 0.10
C ILE A 37 -4.46 12.21 -0.27
N ASP A 38 -3.22 12.42 0.16
CA ASP A 38 -2.50 13.67 -0.01
C ASP A 38 -1.85 13.80 -1.37
N TRP A 39 -1.31 14.97 -1.59
CA TRP A 39 -0.70 15.41 -2.83
C TRP A 39 0.40 14.49 -3.36
N GLY A 40 0.37 14.24 -4.67
CA GLY A 40 1.41 13.48 -5.35
C GLY A 40 1.34 11.96 -5.17
N PHE A 41 0.23 11.42 -4.62
CA PHE A 41 0.02 9.97 -4.66
C PHE A 41 -0.09 9.48 -6.10
N TYR A 42 0.69 8.45 -6.45
CA TYR A 42 0.72 7.85 -7.77
C TYR A 42 0.45 6.36 -7.71
N CYS A 43 -0.63 5.89 -8.35
CA CYS A 43 -1.03 4.49 -8.34
C CYS A 43 -1.21 3.94 -9.77
N THR A 44 -0.52 2.84 -10.08
CA THR A 44 -0.62 2.16 -11.39
C THR A 44 -1.30 0.79 -11.33
N THR A 45 -1.74 0.36 -10.15
CA THR A 45 -2.25 -1.00 -9.90
C THR A 45 -3.70 -0.98 -9.43
N ALA A 46 -4.32 -2.15 -9.27
CA ALA A 46 -5.59 -2.26 -8.56
C ALA A 46 -5.40 -1.86 -7.09
N LEU A 47 -6.39 -1.18 -6.51
CA LEU A 47 -6.31 -0.61 -5.18
C LEU A 47 -7.62 -0.80 -4.43
N GLU A 48 -7.56 -1.42 -3.27
CA GLU A 48 -8.67 -1.53 -2.34
C GLU A 48 -8.26 -0.88 -1.01
N ILE A 49 -8.96 0.17 -0.62
CA ILE A 49 -8.74 0.91 0.63
C ILE A 49 -9.97 0.75 1.51
N GLY A 50 -9.78 0.28 2.74
CA GLY A 50 -10.80 0.23 3.78
C GLY A 50 -11.02 1.58 4.45
N ASP A 51 -11.64 1.56 5.62
CA ASP A 51 -11.99 2.76 6.35
C ASP A 51 -10.82 3.30 7.20
N TYR A 52 -10.82 4.61 7.49
CA TYR A 52 -9.84 5.26 8.35
C TYR A 52 -8.40 5.11 7.86
N VAL A 53 -8.15 5.43 6.60
CA VAL A 53 -6.81 5.33 5.99
C VAL A 53 -6.30 6.71 5.62
N HIS A 54 -5.04 6.97 5.95
CA HIS A 54 -4.33 8.15 5.47
C HIS A 54 -3.15 7.74 4.57
N ILE A 55 -3.11 8.29 3.37
CA ILE A 55 -1.99 8.16 2.44
C ILE A 55 -1.33 9.53 2.30
N SER A 56 -0.16 9.68 2.90
CA SER A 56 0.62 10.92 2.97
C SER A 56 1.24 11.31 1.61
N PRO A 57 1.82 12.51 1.48
CA PRO A 57 2.34 13.01 0.22
C PRO A 57 3.41 12.11 -0.41
N HIS A 58 3.44 12.09 -1.76
CA HIS A 58 4.45 11.39 -2.56
C HIS A 58 4.56 9.89 -2.38
N VAL A 59 3.55 9.25 -1.82
CA VAL A 59 3.46 7.78 -1.80
C VAL A 59 3.26 7.28 -3.23
N SER A 60 3.90 6.15 -3.58
CA SER A 60 3.65 5.49 -4.85
C SER A 60 3.31 4.02 -4.70
N CYS A 61 2.35 3.56 -5.52
CA CYS A 61 1.96 2.17 -5.63
C CYS A 61 2.09 1.72 -7.09
N ILE A 62 3.03 0.84 -7.39
CA ILE A 62 3.33 0.41 -8.76
C ILE A 62 3.26 -1.10 -8.91
N GLY A 63 2.73 -1.58 -10.05
CA GLY A 63 2.57 -3.01 -10.31
C GLY A 63 1.78 -3.30 -11.60
N GLY A 64 1.39 -2.24 -12.32
CA GLY A 64 0.62 -2.41 -13.56
C GLY A 64 -0.79 -2.96 -13.32
N LYS A 65 -1.40 -3.53 -14.36
CA LYS A 65 -2.80 -3.97 -14.33
C LYS A 65 -3.05 -5.22 -13.48
N ASP A 66 -2.04 -6.03 -13.30
CA ASP A 66 -2.14 -7.35 -12.67
C ASP A 66 -1.64 -7.34 -11.22
N GLY A 67 -1.01 -6.24 -10.79
CA GLY A 67 -0.65 -6.02 -9.39
C GLY A 67 -1.82 -5.49 -8.57
N LYS A 68 -1.78 -5.69 -7.24
CA LYS A 68 -2.83 -5.24 -6.35
C LYS A 68 -2.29 -4.77 -5.00
N LEU A 69 -2.82 -3.65 -4.50
CA LEU A 69 -2.67 -3.22 -3.12
C LEU A 69 -4.01 -3.35 -2.38
N ILE A 70 -3.98 -3.98 -1.22
CA ILE A 70 -5.11 -4.08 -0.29
C ILE A 70 -4.70 -3.41 1.02
N VAL A 71 -5.45 -2.39 1.43
CA VAL A 71 -5.29 -1.68 2.71
C VAL A 71 -6.59 -1.88 3.48
N LYS A 72 -6.56 -2.67 4.55
CA LYS A 72 -7.80 -3.12 5.21
C LYS A 72 -8.49 -2.07 6.08
N GLY A 73 -7.74 -1.13 6.62
CA GLY A 73 -8.30 -0.01 7.39
C GLY A 73 -7.47 0.35 8.63
N PHE A 74 -7.71 1.55 9.18
CA PHE A 74 -6.96 2.10 10.31
C PHE A 74 -5.45 2.17 10.04
N ASN A 75 -5.07 2.47 8.80
CA ASN A 75 -3.69 2.47 8.36
C ASN A 75 -3.18 3.88 8.08
N ASN A 76 -1.89 4.09 8.32
CA ASN A 76 -1.18 5.30 7.90
C ASN A 76 0.00 4.91 7.01
N ILE A 77 0.02 5.44 5.78
CA ILE A 77 1.09 5.27 4.81
C ILE A 77 1.83 6.59 4.73
N MET A 78 2.99 6.66 5.38
CA MET A 78 3.72 7.91 5.57
C MET A 78 4.43 8.37 4.29
N ALA A 79 4.78 9.66 4.29
CA ALA A 79 5.31 10.36 3.11
C ALA A 79 6.46 9.61 2.43
N GLY A 80 6.40 9.58 1.10
CA GLY A 80 7.43 8.97 0.29
C GLY A 80 7.52 7.45 0.32
N ALA A 81 6.64 6.74 1.01
CA ALA A 81 6.64 5.27 1.01
C ALA A 81 6.42 4.71 -0.41
N ARG A 82 7.05 3.58 -0.72
CA ARG A 82 7.00 2.91 -2.02
C ARG A 82 6.40 1.51 -1.86
N ILE A 83 5.27 1.28 -2.52
CA ILE A 83 4.58 0.00 -2.51
C ILE A 83 4.74 -0.62 -3.88
N ILE A 84 5.47 -1.72 -3.95
CA ILE A 84 5.82 -2.38 -5.20
C ILE A 84 4.98 -3.64 -5.33
N CYS A 85 3.96 -3.61 -6.17
CA CYS A 85 3.12 -4.76 -6.50
C CYS A 85 3.58 -5.48 -7.78
N GLY A 86 4.59 -4.93 -8.47
CA GLY A 86 5.18 -5.54 -9.64
C GLY A 86 6.51 -4.92 -10.01
N SER A 87 7.46 -5.75 -10.43
CA SER A 87 8.82 -5.38 -10.84
C SER A 87 9.32 -6.32 -11.92
N ASP A 88 10.27 -5.87 -12.74
CA ASP A 88 11.01 -6.77 -13.61
C ASP A 88 11.89 -7.70 -12.76
N ARG A 89 12.05 -8.93 -13.24
CA ARG A 89 13.10 -9.83 -12.72
C ARG A 89 14.41 -9.48 -13.43
N PHE A 90 15.37 -9.03 -12.66
CA PHE A 90 16.72 -8.76 -13.16
C PHE A 90 17.54 -10.05 -13.08
N ASP A 91 17.15 -11.02 -13.92
CA ASP A 91 17.82 -12.30 -14.12
C ASP A 91 18.10 -12.49 -15.62
N ASP A 92 18.59 -13.64 -16.02
CA ASP A 92 18.95 -13.98 -17.41
C ASP A 92 17.72 -14.32 -18.29
N SER A 93 16.50 -14.02 -17.84
CA SER A 93 15.28 -14.28 -18.62
C SER A 93 15.03 -13.30 -19.76
N GLY A 94 15.74 -12.17 -19.82
CA GLY A 94 15.61 -11.15 -20.85
C GLY A 94 15.92 -9.73 -20.35
N ILE A 95 15.64 -8.75 -21.18
CA ILE A 95 15.91 -7.33 -20.89
C ILE A 95 14.77 -6.75 -20.04
N GLY A 96 15.09 -6.04 -18.95
CA GLY A 96 14.10 -5.33 -18.15
C GLY A 96 13.59 -4.06 -18.83
N GLY A 97 12.33 -3.70 -18.57
CA GLY A 97 11.74 -2.44 -19.00
C GLY A 97 10.52 -2.58 -19.90
N VAL A 98 9.52 -1.74 -19.64
CA VAL A 98 8.21 -1.79 -20.30
C VAL A 98 8.24 -1.40 -21.78
N MET A 99 9.30 -0.73 -22.23
CA MET A 99 9.47 -0.34 -23.64
C MET A 99 10.21 -1.38 -24.48
N ILE A 100 10.69 -2.45 -23.85
CA ILE A 100 11.33 -3.56 -24.58
C ILE A 100 10.24 -4.38 -25.28
N PRO A 101 10.41 -4.76 -26.56
CA PRO A 101 9.53 -5.69 -27.25
C PRO A 101 9.30 -6.96 -26.43
N GLU A 102 8.07 -7.49 -26.45
CA GLU A 102 7.66 -8.56 -25.55
C GLU A 102 8.53 -9.83 -25.70
N GLU A 103 8.93 -10.13 -26.93
CA GLU A 103 9.77 -11.27 -27.28
C GLU A 103 11.22 -11.20 -26.74
N LEU A 104 11.67 -9.99 -26.36
CA LEU A 104 13.02 -9.74 -25.80
C LEU A 104 12.96 -9.40 -24.30
N ARG A 105 11.75 -9.23 -23.76
CA ARG A 105 11.55 -8.81 -22.39
C ARG A 105 11.71 -9.96 -21.42
N GLY A 106 12.42 -9.69 -20.32
CA GLY A 106 12.54 -10.60 -19.20
C GLY A 106 11.22 -10.81 -18.44
N LYS A 107 11.21 -11.78 -17.56
CA LYS A 107 10.08 -12.08 -16.68
C LYS A 107 9.83 -10.96 -15.70
N THR A 108 8.59 -10.85 -15.22
CA THR A 108 8.18 -9.92 -14.17
C THR A 108 7.75 -10.67 -12.92
N ILE A 109 7.91 -10.05 -11.77
CA ILE A 109 7.27 -10.46 -10.52
C ILE A 109 6.06 -9.56 -10.35
N ILE A 110 4.87 -10.15 -10.32
CA ILE A 110 3.61 -9.44 -10.08
C ILE A 110 2.96 -10.08 -8.86
N GLY A 111 2.42 -9.26 -7.97
CA GLY A 111 1.78 -9.78 -6.77
C GLY A 111 0.86 -8.80 -6.07
N THR A 112 0.32 -9.28 -4.96
CA THR A 112 -0.49 -8.49 -4.05
C THR A 112 0.36 -8.06 -2.86
N VAL A 113 0.25 -6.79 -2.49
CA VAL A 113 0.70 -6.29 -1.19
C VAL A 113 -0.55 -6.12 -0.33
N THR A 114 -0.51 -6.66 0.88
CA THR A 114 -1.61 -6.52 1.85
C THR A 114 -1.12 -5.79 3.08
N MET A 115 -1.85 -4.77 3.48
CA MET A 115 -1.73 -4.10 4.77
C MET A 115 -2.97 -4.44 5.59
N GLU A 116 -2.79 -5.24 6.63
CA GLU A 116 -3.88 -5.57 7.56
C GLU A 116 -4.19 -4.37 8.46
N GLU A 117 -5.27 -4.47 9.21
CA GLU A 117 -5.78 -3.38 10.05
C GLU A 117 -4.70 -2.89 11.02
N PHE A 118 -4.66 -1.59 11.25
CA PHE A 118 -3.74 -0.92 12.16
C PHE A 118 -2.26 -0.99 11.77
N SER A 119 -1.91 -1.62 10.63
CA SER A 119 -0.53 -1.64 10.17
C SER A 119 -0.14 -0.31 9.52
N ASN A 120 1.14 0.06 9.62
CA ASN A 120 1.62 1.37 9.18
C ASN A 120 2.94 1.28 8.42
N LEU A 121 3.08 2.09 7.37
CA LEU A 121 4.34 2.28 6.63
C LEU A 121 5.01 3.58 7.05
N GLY A 122 6.22 3.50 7.54
CA GLY A 122 7.05 4.64 7.88
C GLY A 122 7.53 5.43 6.66
N THR A 123 7.93 6.67 6.85
CA THR A 123 8.44 7.57 5.82
C THR A 123 9.55 6.93 5.00
N ASN A 124 9.43 7.01 3.65
CA ASN A 124 10.39 6.43 2.71
C ASN A 124 10.65 4.93 2.87
N SER A 125 9.75 4.19 3.52
CA SER A 125 9.85 2.73 3.55
C SER A 125 9.44 2.12 2.20
N ILE A 126 9.89 0.90 1.96
CA ILE A 126 9.63 0.16 0.73
C ILE A 126 9.05 -1.21 1.08
N ILE A 127 8.00 -1.62 0.39
CA ILE A 127 7.44 -2.97 0.50
C ILE A 127 7.40 -3.62 -0.87
N LEU A 128 7.90 -4.87 -0.98
CA LEU A 128 8.03 -5.60 -2.23
C LEU A 128 6.80 -6.49 -2.53
N PRO A 129 6.67 -6.98 -3.77
CA PRO A 129 5.53 -7.81 -4.18
C PRO A 129 5.35 -9.05 -3.30
N ASN A 130 4.09 -9.43 -3.09
CA ASN A 130 3.70 -10.59 -2.28
C ASN A 130 4.04 -10.48 -0.79
N SER A 131 4.19 -9.26 -0.27
CA SER A 131 4.42 -9.03 1.16
C SER A 131 3.12 -8.73 1.89
N ILE A 132 3.08 -9.10 3.17
CA ILE A 132 1.95 -8.84 4.07
C ILE A 132 2.44 -8.13 5.32
N LEU A 133 1.97 -6.91 5.53
CA LEU A 133 2.00 -6.28 6.84
C LEU A 133 0.82 -6.79 7.65
N ARG A 134 1.10 -7.67 8.61
CA ARG A 134 0.08 -8.20 9.52
C ARG A 134 -0.49 -7.13 10.43
N LYS A 135 -1.57 -7.46 11.13
CA LYS A 135 -2.28 -6.56 12.03
C LYS A 135 -1.34 -5.83 12.98
N GLY A 136 -1.47 -4.50 13.04
CA GLY A 136 -0.74 -3.65 13.96
C GLY A 136 0.76 -3.50 13.70
N VAL A 137 1.28 -4.00 12.59
CA VAL A 137 2.72 -3.90 12.25
C VAL A 137 3.11 -2.46 11.93
N LEU A 138 4.27 -2.05 12.43
CA LEU A 138 4.97 -0.84 11.98
C LEU A 138 6.22 -1.24 11.17
N LEU A 139 6.24 -0.88 9.89
CA LEU A 139 7.49 -0.82 9.14
C LEU A 139 8.14 0.55 9.34
N SER A 140 9.29 0.59 10.00
CA SER A 140 9.99 1.83 10.35
C SER A 140 10.44 2.61 9.13
N ALA A 141 10.62 3.92 9.30
CA ALA A 141 11.09 4.80 8.22
C ALA A 141 12.38 4.27 7.55
N GLY A 142 12.45 4.39 6.21
CA GLY A 142 13.60 3.96 5.42
C GLY A 142 13.84 2.46 5.36
N SER A 143 12.91 1.63 5.82
CA SER A 143 13.07 0.17 5.84
C SER A 143 12.54 -0.48 4.57
N LEU A 144 13.09 -1.66 4.22
CA LEU A 144 12.67 -2.48 3.09
C LEU A 144 12.07 -3.80 3.58
N LEU A 145 10.79 -4.03 3.32
CA LEU A 145 10.11 -5.29 3.65
C LEU A 145 10.06 -6.23 2.44
N ILE A 146 10.39 -7.50 2.69
CA ILE A 146 10.26 -8.62 1.77
C ILE A 146 9.55 -9.76 2.49
N GLY A 147 8.37 -10.17 2.02
CA GLY A 147 7.60 -11.26 2.59
C GLY A 147 6.69 -10.83 3.75
N ASP A 148 6.33 -11.78 4.60
CA ASP A 148 5.34 -11.60 5.66
C ASP A 148 5.95 -11.12 6.96
N THR A 149 5.13 -10.45 7.76
CA THR A 149 5.48 -10.00 9.12
C THR A 149 4.69 -10.79 10.19
N GLU A 150 5.06 -10.61 11.44
CA GLU A 150 4.27 -11.08 12.59
C GLU A 150 3.42 -9.93 13.14
N GLU A 151 2.20 -10.23 13.58
CA GLU A 151 1.31 -9.23 14.16
C GLU A 151 1.97 -8.44 15.29
N TRP A 152 1.64 -7.14 15.35
CA TRP A 152 2.12 -6.20 16.36
C TRP A 152 3.64 -6.03 16.39
N GLY A 153 4.33 -6.48 15.33
CA GLY A 153 5.78 -6.35 15.20
C GLY A 153 6.21 -4.95 14.74
N VAL A 154 7.33 -4.49 15.26
CA VAL A 154 8.07 -3.33 14.72
C VAL A 154 9.25 -3.85 13.90
N TYR A 155 9.24 -3.56 12.61
CA TYR A 155 10.25 -4.00 11.65
C TYR A 155 11.13 -2.83 11.22
N LYS A 156 12.43 -3.05 11.16
CA LYS A 156 13.41 -2.03 10.81
C LYS A 156 14.59 -2.58 10.01
N GLY A 157 15.10 -1.78 9.08
CA GLY A 157 16.32 -2.08 8.33
C GLY A 157 16.07 -2.42 6.86
N ASN A 158 17.15 -2.78 6.15
CA ASN A 158 17.17 -3.20 4.75
C ASN A 158 18.10 -4.42 4.58
N PRO A 159 17.54 -5.65 4.48
CA PRO A 159 16.13 -5.99 4.64
C PRO A 159 15.62 -5.74 6.07
N ALA A 160 14.31 -5.49 6.20
CA ALA A 160 13.68 -5.24 7.49
C ALA A 160 13.56 -6.52 8.32
N VAL A 161 13.93 -6.44 9.59
CA VAL A 161 13.82 -7.52 10.56
C VAL A 161 12.99 -7.09 11.76
N LEU A 162 12.32 -8.04 12.41
CA LEU A 162 11.59 -7.80 13.63
C LEU A 162 12.54 -7.31 14.73
N THR A 163 12.25 -6.14 15.32
CA THR A 163 13.03 -5.59 16.44
C THR A 163 12.38 -5.86 17.79
N HIS A 164 11.07 -5.68 17.89
CA HIS A 164 10.26 -5.95 19.07
C HIS A 164 8.78 -6.00 18.71
N LYS A 165 7.95 -6.41 19.65
CA LYS A 165 6.50 -6.34 19.54
C LYS A 165 5.93 -5.27 20.46
N ILE A 166 4.81 -4.66 20.05
CA ILE A 166 4.04 -3.72 20.86
C ILE A 166 2.75 -4.39 21.34
N ASN A 167 2.19 -3.87 22.44
CA ASN A 167 0.86 -4.26 22.88
C ASN A 167 -0.19 -3.45 22.11
N GLY A 168 -1.08 -4.13 21.38
CA GLY A 168 -2.12 -3.52 20.56
C GLY A 168 -3.45 -3.25 21.29
N ASP A 169 -3.62 -3.64 22.56
CA ASP A 169 -4.91 -3.64 23.25
C ASP A 169 -5.61 -2.27 23.19
N LYS A 170 -4.85 -1.20 23.48
CA LYS A 170 -5.38 0.18 23.44
C LYS A 170 -5.76 0.63 22.03
N ILE A 171 -5.02 0.18 21.03
CA ILE A 171 -5.28 0.49 19.62
C ILE A 171 -6.58 -0.18 19.19
N ILE A 172 -6.75 -1.45 19.54
CA ILE A 172 -7.97 -2.24 19.26
C ILE A 172 -9.17 -1.61 19.98
N GLU A 173 -9.05 -1.29 21.28
CA GLU A 173 -10.12 -0.62 22.05
C GLU A 173 -10.59 0.66 21.37
N ASN A 174 -9.66 1.47 20.89
CA ASN A 174 -10.00 2.72 20.20
C ASN A 174 -10.62 2.44 18.82
N GLY A 175 -10.14 1.44 18.08
CA GLY A 175 -10.73 1.03 16.82
C GLY A 175 -12.18 0.57 16.97
N ILE A 176 -12.49 -0.19 18.03
CA ILE A 176 -13.87 -0.63 18.34
C ILE A 176 -14.80 0.56 18.53
N LYS A 177 -14.35 1.63 19.20
CA LYS A 177 -15.14 2.87 19.36
C LYS A 177 -15.45 3.55 18.02
N LEU A 178 -14.62 3.31 16.99
CA LEU A 178 -14.81 3.79 15.62
C LEU A 178 -15.53 2.79 14.72
N GLY A 179 -16.01 1.67 15.28
CA GLY A 179 -16.79 0.67 14.55
C GLY A 179 -15.98 -0.51 14.01
N HIS A 180 -14.69 -0.64 14.38
CA HIS A 180 -13.92 -1.83 14.04
C HIS A 180 -14.55 -3.07 14.68
N LYS A 181 -14.78 -4.09 13.87
CA LYS A 181 -15.28 -5.39 14.35
C LYS A 181 -14.08 -6.30 14.57
N ASN A 182 -13.87 -6.74 15.79
CA ASN A 182 -12.93 -7.82 16.05
C ASN A 182 -13.37 -9.05 15.24
N GLY A 183 -12.58 -9.43 14.24
CA GLY A 183 -12.74 -10.67 13.48
C GLY A 183 -12.21 -11.86 14.26
#